data_e70c83cdeb1b4ea9075041b9b10f07ac
#
_entry.id   e70c83cdeb1b4ea9075041b9b10f07ac
#
_cell.length_a   1.000
_cell.length_b   1.000
_cell.length_c   1.000
_cell.angle_alpha   90.00
_cell.angle_beta   90.00
_cell.angle_gamma   90.00
#
_symmetry.space_group_name_H-M   'P 1'
#
loop_
_entity.id
_entity.type
_entity.pdbx_description
1 polymer ?
#
loop_
_entity_poly.entity_id
_entity_poly.type
_entity_poly.pdbx_seq_one_letter_code
_entity_poly.pdbx_strand_id
1 'polypeptide(L)'
;MKAQTFTVKGTKTEDTNLPKEFGEKMNLPLLAQALYVYEKRAHVGLRKTKTRSEVERTSKKLYKQKGTGGARHGSRRANLFVGGGVALGPRPIKRELHLSNDIKSKAKILAYAMKAEEKQIIFVTGMSKLGKTKEARELVGALTKATAAKRFTFVISEKSKEAVKALRNLANATCIFYKNANALDIYRGGMIVMDDQIVNKEPAKKAEAPVTGAKKAK
;
A
#
# COMPACT_ATOMS: atom_id res chain seq x y z
N MET A 1 26.27 -3.75 -0.80
CA MET A 1 25.55 -4.94 -1.32
C MET A 1 25.42 -4.82 -2.84
N LYS A 2 25.46 -5.95 -3.58
CA LYS A 2 25.30 -5.98 -5.03
C LYS A 2 24.02 -6.73 -5.37
N ALA A 3 23.31 -6.29 -6.43
CA ALA A 3 22.13 -6.95 -6.95
C ALA A 3 22.32 -7.32 -8.42
N GLN A 4 21.69 -8.42 -8.84
CA GLN A 4 21.79 -8.90 -10.21
C GLN A 4 21.05 -7.95 -11.15
N THR A 5 21.66 -7.70 -12.32
CA THR A 5 21.08 -6.84 -13.35
C THR A 5 20.76 -7.65 -14.58
N PHE A 6 19.58 -7.41 -15.14
CA PHE A 6 19.10 -8.04 -16.37
C PHE A 6 18.75 -6.96 -17.40
N THR A 7 18.85 -7.32 -18.67
CA THR A 7 18.29 -6.51 -19.76
C THR A 7 16.81 -6.80 -19.95
N VAL A 8 16.10 -5.95 -20.71
CA VAL A 8 14.69 -6.22 -21.09
C VAL A 8 14.51 -7.57 -21.79
N LYS A 9 15.53 -8.07 -22.47
CA LYS A 9 15.51 -9.40 -23.10
C LYS A 9 15.75 -10.57 -22.13
N GLY A 10 15.97 -10.28 -20.84
CA GLY A 10 16.22 -11.32 -19.82
C GLY A 10 17.67 -11.83 -19.78
N THR A 11 18.59 -11.20 -20.48
CA THR A 11 20.02 -11.56 -20.40
C THR A 11 20.63 -10.92 -19.15
N LYS A 12 21.42 -11.70 -18.39
CA LYS A 12 22.13 -11.20 -17.21
C LYS A 12 23.29 -10.31 -17.65
N THR A 13 23.41 -9.16 -17.01
CA THR A 13 24.50 -8.19 -17.18
C THR A 13 25.34 -8.11 -15.90
N GLU A 14 26.26 -7.16 -15.82
CA GLU A 14 27.07 -6.92 -14.60
C GLU A 14 26.20 -6.53 -13.42
N ASP A 15 26.61 -6.95 -12.22
CA ASP A 15 25.88 -6.68 -10.98
C ASP A 15 25.97 -5.20 -10.61
N THR A 16 24.86 -4.56 -10.33
CA THR A 16 24.77 -3.15 -9.93
C THR A 16 24.86 -3.00 -8.42
N ASN A 17 25.55 -1.98 -7.94
CA ASN A 17 25.60 -1.65 -6.52
C ASN A 17 24.26 -1.09 -6.04
N LEU A 18 23.78 -1.61 -4.91
CA LEU A 18 22.60 -1.06 -4.23
C LEU A 18 22.92 0.30 -3.59
N PRO A 19 21.95 1.22 -3.51
CA PRO A 19 22.07 2.47 -2.76
C PRO A 19 22.51 2.21 -1.33
N LYS A 20 23.38 3.09 -0.79
CA LYS A 20 23.87 2.97 0.60
C LYS A 20 22.74 2.91 1.64
N GLU A 21 21.64 3.58 1.36
CA GLU A 21 20.44 3.62 2.22
C GLU A 21 19.83 2.22 2.45
N PHE A 22 19.97 1.29 1.50
CA PHE A 22 19.44 -0.08 1.64
C PHE A 22 20.34 -0.98 2.50
N GLY A 23 21.46 -0.46 3.00
CA GLY A 23 22.32 -1.11 3.98
C GLY A 23 22.07 -0.66 5.44
N GLU A 24 20.96 0.04 5.71
CA GLU A 24 20.61 0.48 7.06
C GLU A 24 20.33 -0.71 8.00
N LYS A 25 20.74 -0.57 9.28
CA LYS A 25 20.51 -1.60 10.30
C LYS A 25 19.01 -1.84 10.48
N MET A 26 18.62 -3.11 10.42
CA MET A 26 17.22 -3.52 10.54
C MET A 26 16.59 -3.12 11.88
N ASN A 27 15.43 -2.43 11.82
CA ASN A 27 14.58 -2.11 12.94
C ASN A 27 13.20 -2.74 12.74
N LEU A 28 13.05 -4.00 13.17
CA LEU A 28 11.82 -4.78 13.00
C LEU A 28 10.59 -4.16 13.67
N PRO A 29 10.66 -3.64 14.92
CA PRO A 29 9.51 -3.00 15.56
C PRO A 29 8.94 -1.82 14.76
N LEU A 30 9.80 -0.94 14.23
CA LEU A 30 9.39 0.19 13.40
C LEU A 30 8.73 -0.28 12.09
N LEU A 31 9.33 -1.26 11.44
CA LEU A 31 8.77 -1.83 10.21
C LEU A 31 7.41 -2.48 10.48
N ALA A 32 7.28 -3.29 11.55
CA ALA A 32 6.02 -3.95 11.92
C ALA A 32 4.91 -2.93 12.22
N GLN A 33 5.22 -1.86 12.95
CA GLN A 33 4.28 -0.77 13.21
C GLN A 33 3.80 -0.12 11.91
N ALA A 34 4.71 0.18 11.00
CA ALA A 34 4.37 0.79 9.72
C ALA A 34 3.48 -0.14 8.86
N LEU A 35 3.82 -1.43 8.76
CA LEU A 35 3.04 -2.43 8.04
C LEU A 35 1.63 -2.55 8.62
N TYR A 36 1.50 -2.63 9.94
CA TYR A 36 0.21 -2.67 10.62
C TYR A 36 -0.68 -1.46 10.29
N VAL A 37 -0.10 -0.25 10.33
CA VAL A 37 -0.85 0.97 10.01
C VAL A 37 -1.30 0.98 8.55
N TYR A 38 -0.45 0.61 7.59
CA TYR A 38 -0.82 0.53 6.18
C TYR A 38 -1.93 -0.49 5.93
N GLU A 39 -1.84 -1.68 6.56
CA GLU A 39 -2.87 -2.71 6.45
C GLU A 39 -4.22 -2.26 7.02
N LYS A 40 -4.21 -1.63 8.20
CA LYS A 40 -5.44 -1.10 8.83
C LYS A 40 -6.06 0.04 8.04
N ARG A 41 -5.26 0.87 7.39
CA ARG A 41 -5.76 1.94 6.52
C ARG A 41 -6.44 1.42 5.24
N ALA A 42 -6.05 0.26 4.76
CA ALA A 42 -6.70 -0.38 3.61
C ALA A 42 -8.12 -0.88 3.95
N HIS A 43 -8.43 -1.12 5.25
CA HIS A 43 -9.74 -1.55 5.68
C HIS A 43 -10.76 -0.40 5.63
N VAL A 44 -11.84 -0.57 4.89
CA VAL A 44 -12.82 0.50 4.61
C VAL A 44 -13.78 0.73 5.79
N GLY A 45 -14.06 -0.29 6.62
CA GLY A 45 -14.90 -0.18 7.82
C GLY A 45 -16.39 0.06 7.53
N LEU A 46 -16.95 -0.57 6.51
CA LEU A 46 -18.34 -0.34 6.06
C LEU A 46 -19.41 -1.10 6.85
N ARG A 47 -19.02 -1.97 7.77
CA ARG A 47 -20.00 -2.80 8.53
C ARG A 47 -20.90 -1.90 9.37
N LYS A 48 -22.20 -1.98 9.15
CA LYS A 48 -23.22 -1.21 9.87
C LYS A 48 -24.45 -2.08 10.16
N THR A 49 -25.02 -1.92 11.36
CA THR A 49 -26.33 -2.42 11.70
C THR A 49 -27.26 -1.29 12.05
N LYS A 50 -28.55 -1.43 11.77
CA LYS A 50 -29.57 -0.41 12.09
C LYS A 50 -29.82 -0.37 13.59
N THR A 51 -29.70 0.79 14.19
CA THR A 51 -30.11 1.08 15.56
C THR A 51 -31.64 1.25 15.66
N ARG A 52 -32.19 1.27 16.85
CA ARG A 52 -33.64 1.42 17.04
C ARG A 52 -34.21 2.72 16.44
N SER A 53 -33.39 3.78 16.29
CA SER A 53 -33.78 5.03 15.65
C SER A 53 -33.81 4.94 14.12
N GLU A 54 -33.00 4.06 13.53
CA GLU A 54 -32.85 3.92 12.08
C GLU A 54 -33.80 2.86 11.47
N VAL A 55 -34.45 2.03 12.30
CA VAL A 55 -35.41 1.03 11.84
C VAL A 55 -36.74 1.70 11.49
N GLU A 56 -37.27 1.43 10.31
CA GLU A 56 -38.58 1.89 9.86
C GLU A 56 -39.70 1.07 10.48
N ARG A 57 -40.16 1.46 11.65
CA ARG A 57 -41.30 0.90 12.37
C ARG A 57 -41.97 1.97 13.21
N THR A 58 -43.19 1.70 13.70
CA THR A 58 -43.95 2.61 14.52
C THR A 58 -43.19 2.97 15.79
N SER A 59 -43.06 4.28 16.03
CA SER A 59 -42.47 4.82 17.28
C SER A 59 -43.54 4.97 18.39
N LYS A 60 -44.84 4.89 18.02
CA LYS A 60 -45.95 4.96 18.97
C LYS A 60 -45.88 3.81 19.98
N LYS A 61 -46.37 4.07 21.20
CA LYS A 61 -46.49 3.06 22.25
C LYS A 61 -47.43 1.95 21.77
N LEU A 62 -47.05 0.66 21.95
CA LEU A 62 -47.75 -0.49 21.42
C LEU A 62 -49.17 -0.59 21.99
N TYR A 63 -49.33 -0.40 23.28
CA TYR A 63 -50.64 -0.50 23.99
C TYR A 63 -50.62 0.30 25.28
N LYS A 64 -51.76 0.40 25.94
CA LYS A 64 -51.99 1.15 27.19
C LYS A 64 -51.02 0.68 28.29
N GLN A 65 -50.69 1.54 29.24
CA GLN A 65 -49.76 1.30 30.32
C GLN A 65 -50.27 0.19 31.30
N LYS A 66 -51.56 0.12 31.47
CA LYS A 66 -52.26 -0.85 32.38
C LYS A 66 -53.47 -1.48 31.67
N GLY A 67 -53.96 -2.61 32.22
CA GLY A 67 -55.18 -3.25 31.73
C GLY A 67 -55.03 -4.18 30.52
N THR A 68 -53.81 -4.59 30.15
CA THR A 68 -53.55 -5.52 29.04
C THR A 68 -53.06 -6.89 29.47
N GLY A 69 -52.80 -7.12 30.77
CA GLY A 69 -52.27 -8.38 31.30
C GLY A 69 -50.86 -8.78 30.83
N GLY A 70 -50.29 -8.03 29.86
CA GLY A 70 -48.96 -8.29 29.31
C GLY A 70 -47.87 -7.39 29.86
N ALA A 71 -46.64 -7.67 29.49
CA ALA A 71 -45.50 -6.86 29.85
C ALA A 71 -45.63 -5.42 29.26
N ARG A 72 -45.11 -4.44 29.98
CA ARG A 72 -45.14 -3.02 29.51
C ARG A 72 -44.13 -2.80 28.43
N HIS A 73 -44.58 -2.35 27.26
CA HIS A 73 -43.70 -2.03 26.13
C HIS A 73 -43.89 -0.59 25.62
N GLY A 74 -42.82 -0.02 25.12
CA GLY A 74 -42.84 1.27 24.43
C GLY A 74 -43.03 1.08 22.93
N SER A 75 -42.07 1.49 22.16
CA SER A 75 -42.08 1.41 20.70
C SER A 75 -41.71 -0.01 20.19
N ARG A 76 -42.28 -0.40 19.05
CA ARG A 76 -41.96 -1.66 18.36
C ARG A 76 -40.56 -1.70 17.73
N ARG A 77 -39.86 -0.56 17.74
CA ARG A 77 -38.45 -0.45 17.31
C ARG A 77 -37.45 -0.99 18.33
N ALA A 78 -37.87 -1.30 19.55
CA ALA A 78 -37.02 -1.76 20.64
C ALA A 78 -36.29 -3.04 20.29
N ASN A 79 -35.07 -3.18 20.81
CA ASN A 79 -34.15 -4.29 20.50
C ASN A 79 -34.68 -5.68 20.92
N LEU A 80 -35.62 -5.72 21.84
CA LEU A 80 -36.24 -6.95 22.32
C LEU A 80 -37.22 -7.58 21.33
N PHE A 81 -37.69 -6.82 20.33
CA PHE A 81 -38.62 -7.33 19.33
C PHE A 81 -37.88 -7.86 18.09
N VAL A 82 -38.41 -8.94 17.52
CA VAL A 82 -37.98 -9.46 16.24
C VAL A 82 -38.13 -8.37 15.16
N GLY A 83 -37.02 -8.04 14.46
CA GLY A 83 -36.96 -6.96 13.51
C GLY A 83 -36.88 -5.56 14.16
N GLY A 84 -36.63 -5.46 15.45
CA GLY A 84 -36.20 -4.22 16.11
C GLY A 84 -34.75 -3.89 15.81
N GLY A 85 -34.29 -2.74 16.33
CA GLY A 85 -32.90 -2.30 16.14
C GLY A 85 -31.89 -3.14 16.92
N VAL A 86 -30.66 -3.13 16.50
CA VAL A 86 -29.52 -3.78 17.20
C VAL A 86 -28.95 -2.81 18.23
N ALA A 87 -28.70 -3.29 19.49
CA ALA A 87 -28.22 -2.44 20.56
C ALA A 87 -26.75 -2.01 20.37
N LEU A 88 -25.83 -2.96 20.34
CA LEU A 88 -24.38 -2.75 20.30
C LEU A 88 -23.76 -3.33 19.03
N GLY A 89 -24.41 -3.09 17.91
CA GLY A 89 -23.94 -3.59 16.62
C GLY A 89 -22.75 -2.82 16.05
N PRO A 90 -22.11 -3.38 15.03
CA PRO A 90 -21.00 -2.72 14.34
C PRO A 90 -21.45 -1.37 13.72
N ARG A 91 -20.57 -0.38 13.83
CA ARG A 91 -20.76 0.94 13.22
C ARG A 91 -19.68 1.20 12.18
N PRO A 92 -19.95 1.96 11.11
CA PRO A 92 -18.98 2.27 10.07
C PRO A 92 -17.96 3.30 10.57
N ILE A 93 -17.12 2.90 11.52
CA ILE A 93 -16.08 3.76 12.07
C ILE A 93 -14.74 3.34 11.44
N LYS A 94 -14.19 4.22 10.62
CA LYS A 94 -12.83 4.07 10.13
C LYS A 94 -11.86 4.60 11.19
N ARG A 95 -11.05 3.71 11.76
CA ARG A 95 -9.96 4.12 12.64
C ARG A 95 -8.81 4.63 11.79
N GLU A 96 -8.58 5.92 11.80
CA GLU A 96 -7.47 6.53 11.10
C GLU A 96 -6.22 6.48 11.97
N LEU A 97 -5.31 5.57 11.61
CA LEU A 97 -3.98 5.51 12.19
C LEU A 97 -3.04 6.35 11.34
N HIS A 98 -2.24 7.20 11.98
CA HIS A 98 -1.30 8.09 11.31
C HIS A 98 0.14 7.70 11.61
N LEU A 99 1.01 7.89 10.60
CA LEU A 99 2.46 7.80 10.73
C LEU A 99 3.06 9.15 10.35
N SER A 100 4.09 9.60 11.07
CA SER A 100 4.87 10.76 10.66
C SER A 100 5.58 10.49 9.31
N ASN A 101 5.93 11.52 8.59
CA ASN A 101 6.61 11.37 7.30
C ASN A 101 8.00 10.74 7.46
N ASP A 102 8.70 11.03 8.55
CA ASP A 102 10.01 10.44 8.85
C ASP A 102 9.91 8.92 9.08
N ILE A 103 8.89 8.49 9.84
CA ILE A 103 8.63 7.05 10.04
C ILE A 103 8.29 6.37 8.71
N LYS A 104 7.49 6.99 7.84
CA LYS A 104 7.17 6.44 6.51
C LYS A 104 8.43 6.28 5.65
N SER A 105 9.30 7.30 5.63
CA SER A 105 10.54 7.28 4.87
C SER A 105 11.49 6.19 5.38
N LYS A 106 11.71 6.13 6.70
CA LYS A 106 12.53 5.09 7.32
C LYS A 106 11.95 3.69 7.10
N ALA A 107 10.65 3.51 7.27
CA ALA A 107 10.01 2.21 7.04
C ALA A 107 10.16 1.73 5.59
N LYS A 108 10.10 2.64 4.61
CA LYS A 108 10.36 2.33 3.20
C LYS A 108 11.79 1.86 2.98
N ILE A 109 12.78 2.55 3.55
CA ILE A 109 14.20 2.18 3.46
C ILE A 109 14.43 0.82 4.11
N LEU A 110 13.89 0.59 5.31
CA LEU A 110 14.00 -0.69 6.02
C LEU A 110 13.36 -1.86 5.25
N ALA A 111 12.24 -1.62 4.57
CA ALA A 111 11.63 -2.65 3.71
C ALA A 111 12.53 -3.03 2.53
N TYR A 112 13.21 -2.06 1.90
CA TYR A 112 14.22 -2.35 0.88
C TYR A 112 15.46 -3.02 1.48
N ALA A 113 15.94 -2.60 2.66
CA ALA A 113 17.07 -3.22 3.33
C ALA A 113 16.81 -4.71 3.59
N MET A 114 15.62 -5.06 4.10
CA MET A 114 15.22 -6.44 4.32
C MET A 114 15.25 -7.26 3.02
N LYS A 115 14.67 -6.72 1.93
CA LYS A 115 14.69 -7.37 0.62
C LYS A 115 16.09 -7.49 0.02
N ALA A 116 16.98 -6.55 0.34
CA ALA A 116 18.40 -6.60 -0.07
C ALA A 116 19.17 -7.70 0.67
N GLU A 117 18.95 -7.86 1.98
CA GLU A 117 19.54 -8.93 2.78
C GLU A 117 19.10 -10.32 2.28
N GLU A 118 17.81 -10.46 1.93
CA GLU A 118 17.24 -11.68 1.34
C GLU A 118 17.65 -11.91 -0.12
N LYS A 119 18.43 -11.00 -0.74
CA LYS A 119 18.80 -11.03 -2.17
C LYS A 119 17.58 -11.05 -3.11
N GLN A 120 16.48 -10.43 -2.71
CA GLN A 120 15.23 -10.36 -3.47
C GLN A 120 15.09 -9.04 -4.26
N ILE A 121 16.19 -8.38 -4.57
CA ILE A 121 16.22 -7.18 -5.40
C ILE A 121 16.99 -7.46 -6.67
N ILE A 122 16.41 -7.11 -7.81
CA ILE A 122 16.97 -7.23 -9.16
C ILE A 122 16.85 -5.88 -9.86
N PHE A 123 17.82 -5.54 -10.69
CA PHE A 123 17.74 -4.40 -11.59
C PHE A 123 17.41 -4.85 -13.01
N VAL A 124 16.66 -4.01 -13.73
CA VAL A 124 16.43 -4.18 -15.16
C VAL A 124 16.81 -2.91 -15.90
N THR A 125 17.70 -3.04 -16.86
CA THR A 125 18.15 -1.95 -17.74
C THR A 125 17.25 -1.83 -18.95
N GLY A 126 16.90 -0.57 -19.31
CA GLY A 126 16.14 -0.28 -20.53
C GLY A 126 14.62 -0.44 -20.41
N MET A 127 14.05 -0.39 -19.21
CA MET A 127 12.60 -0.47 -19.00
C MET A 127 11.80 0.57 -19.80
N SER A 128 12.38 1.74 -20.11
CA SER A 128 11.73 2.77 -20.93
C SER A 128 11.40 2.32 -22.36
N LYS A 129 12.09 1.30 -22.85
CA LYS A 129 11.86 0.74 -24.20
C LYS A 129 10.76 -0.32 -24.23
N LEU A 130 10.23 -0.72 -23.08
CA LEU A 130 9.22 -1.77 -22.94
C LEU A 130 7.83 -1.18 -23.29
N GLY A 131 7.35 -1.43 -24.50
CA GLY A 131 6.04 -0.93 -24.96
C GLY A 131 4.98 -2.00 -25.12
N LYS A 132 5.37 -3.25 -25.39
CA LYS A 132 4.44 -4.35 -25.73
C LYS A 132 4.32 -5.37 -24.60
N THR A 133 3.10 -5.87 -24.39
CA THR A 133 2.82 -6.93 -23.40
C THR A 133 3.53 -8.25 -23.67
N LYS A 134 3.81 -8.55 -24.96
CA LYS A 134 4.57 -9.75 -25.37
C LYS A 134 6.00 -9.70 -24.82
N GLU A 135 6.69 -8.57 -24.99
CA GLU A 135 8.05 -8.37 -24.49
C GLU A 135 8.09 -8.43 -22.95
N ALA A 136 7.08 -7.83 -22.30
CA ALA A 136 6.92 -7.89 -20.85
C ALA A 136 6.74 -9.33 -20.35
N ARG A 137 5.97 -10.14 -21.06
CA ARG A 137 5.77 -11.56 -20.73
C ARG A 137 7.05 -12.37 -20.88
N GLU A 138 7.81 -12.12 -21.92
CA GLU A 138 9.12 -12.77 -22.17
C GLU A 138 10.11 -12.41 -21.06
N LEU A 139 10.19 -11.12 -20.67
CA LEU A 139 11.00 -10.67 -19.55
C LEU A 139 10.62 -11.37 -18.24
N VAL A 140 9.32 -11.37 -17.87
CA VAL A 140 8.85 -12.03 -16.64
C VAL A 140 9.14 -13.52 -16.67
N GLY A 141 8.98 -14.18 -17.83
CA GLY A 141 9.32 -15.58 -18.01
C GLY A 141 10.81 -15.87 -17.82
N ALA A 142 11.68 -15.01 -18.35
CA ALA A 142 13.13 -15.10 -18.13
C ALA A 142 13.52 -14.90 -16.66
N LEU A 143 12.94 -13.90 -16.00
CA LEU A 143 13.16 -13.65 -14.57
C LEU A 143 12.67 -14.82 -13.70
N THR A 144 11.52 -15.42 -14.03
CA THR A 144 11.01 -16.59 -13.31
C THR A 144 11.96 -17.78 -13.41
N LYS A 145 12.54 -18.01 -14.58
CA LYS A 145 13.54 -19.08 -14.79
C LYS A 145 14.83 -18.80 -14.02
N ALA A 146 15.26 -17.55 -13.97
CA ALA A 146 16.52 -17.16 -13.32
C ALA A 146 16.43 -17.16 -11.79
N THR A 147 15.27 -16.83 -11.22
CA THR A 147 15.12 -16.58 -9.77
C THR A 147 14.18 -17.54 -9.05
N ALA A 148 13.48 -18.42 -9.78
CA ALA A 148 12.42 -19.32 -9.29
C ALA A 148 11.27 -18.58 -8.53
N ALA A 149 11.22 -17.25 -8.59
CA ALA A 149 10.18 -16.44 -7.95
C ALA A 149 8.87 -16.49 -8.74
N LYS A 150 7.75 -16.54 -8.02
CA LYS A 150 6.39 -16.60 -8.65
C LYS A 150 5.75 -15.20 -8.78
N ARG A 151 6.18 -14.22 -7.99
CA ARG A 151 5.60 -12.88 -7.96
C ARG A 151 6.69 -11.82 -8.07
N PHE A 152 6.47 -10.85 -8.92
CA PHE A 152 7.39 -9.74 -9.15
C PHE A 152 6.70 -8.40 -8.92
N THR A 153 7.37 -7.49 -8.20
CA THR A 153 6.93 -6.11 -8.06
C THR A 153 7.92 -5.21 -8.80
N PHE A 154 7.44 -4.63 -9.88
CA PHE A 154 8.21 -3.69 -10.70
C PHE A 154 8.13 -2.30 -10.10
N VAL A 155 9.25 -1.80 -9.64
CA VAL A 155 9.41 -0.43 -9.13
C VAL A 155 9.96 0.43 -10.26
N ILE A 156 9.11 1.27 -10.82
CA ILE A 156 9.31 1.96 -12.09
C ILE A 156 9.62 3.44 -11.84
N SER A 157 10.55 3.99 -12.65
CA SER A 157 10.83 5.43 -12.70
C SER A 157 9.72 6.17 -13.45
N GLU A 158 9.53 7.46 -13.16
CA GLU A 158 8.58 8.31 -13.89
C GLU A 158 8.89 8.41 -15.39
N LYS A 159 10.15 8.21 -15.77
CA LYS A 159 10.59 8.22 -17.18
C LYS A 159 10.09 6.99 -17.95
N SER A 160 9.83 5.88 -17.27
CA SER A 160 9.44 4.60 -17.86
C SER A 160 7.93 4.31 -17.72
N LYS A 161 7.07 5.33 -17.77
CA LYS A 161 5.61 5.19 -17.60
C LYS A 161 4.95 4.25 -18.61
N GLU A 162 5.49 4.13 -19.80
CA GLU A 162 4.94 3.26 -20.85
C GLU A 162 5.05 1.78 -20.49
N ALA A 163 6.11 1.39 -19.77
CA ALA A 163 6.29 0.03 -19.27
C ALA A 163 5.13 -0.45 -18.37
N VAL A 164 4.48 0.48 -17.63
CA VAL A 164 3.32 0.15 -16.79
C VAL A 164 2.19 -0.43 -17.63
N LYS A 165 1.93 0.11 -18.82
CA LYS A 165 0.86 -0.37 -19.71
C LYS A 165 1.12 -1.81 -20.16
N ALA A 166 2.40 -2.14 -20.43
CA ALA A 166 2.81 -3.47 -20.85
C ALA A 166 2.76 -4.50 -19.72
N LEU A 167 3.09 -4.10 -18.49
CA LEU A 167 3.23 -5.01 -17.34
C LEU A 167 1.92 -5.22 -16.56
N ARG A 168 1.03 -4.22 -16.48
CA ARG A 168 -0.17 -4.26 -15.60
C ARG A 168 -1.14 -5.40 -15.89
N ASN A 169 -1.14 -5.94 -17.11
CA ASN A 169 -2.03 -7.02 -17.51
C ASN A 169 -1.50 -8.43 -17.14
N LEU A 170 -0.28 -8.51 -16.61
CA LEU A 170 0.33 -9.80 -16.23
C LEU A 170 -0.03 -10.14 -14.78
N ALA A 171 -0.57 -11.34 -14.55
CA ALA A 171 -1.01 -11.79 -13.23
C ALA A 171 0.12 -11.85 -12.19
N ASN A 172 1.35 -12.12 -12.63
CA ASN A 172 2.52 -12.30 -11.78
C ASN A 172 3.32 -11.00 -11.57
N ALA A 173 2.89 -9.88 -12.18
CA ALA A 173 3.60 -8.61 -12.16
C ALA A 173 2.72 -7.53 -11.53
N THR A 174 3.22 -6.88 -10.48
CA THR A 174 2.63 -5.69 -9.88
C THR A 174 3.51 -4.51 -10.21
N CYS A 175 2.93 -3.38 -10.66
CA CYS A 175 3.70 -2.19 -11.04
C CYS A 175 3.44 -1.07 -10.05
N ILE A 176 4.52 -0.47 -9.55
CA ILE A 176 4.46 0.64 -8.60
C ILE A 176 5.51 1.68 -9.00
N PHE A 177 5.15 2.96 -8.98
CA PHE A 177 6.15 4.02 -9.13
C PHE A 177 6.99 4.17 -7.87
N TYR A 178 8.28 4.37 -8.02
CA TYR A 178 9.22 4.53 -6.89
C TYR A 178 8.77 5.59 -5.88
N LYS A 179 8.19 6.71 -6.33
CA LYS A 179 7.67 7.75 -5.43
C LYS A 179 6.51 7.26 -4.57
N ASN A 180 5.61 6.46 -5.16
CA ASN A 180 4.39 6.01 -4.52
C ASN A 180 4.57 4.70 -3.74
N ALA A 181 5.70 4.02 -3.92
CA ALA A 181 5.99 2.78 -3.22
C ALA A 181 6.03 3.00 -1.70
N ASN A 182 5.22 2.25 -0.97
CA ASN A 182 5.21 2.23 0.49
C ASN A 182 5.83 0.93 1.03
N ALA A 183 6.11 0.89 2.34
CA ALA A 183 6.74 -0.26 2.97
C ALA A 183 5.93 -1.55 2.83
N LEU A 184 4.58 -1.47 2.82
CA LEU A 184 3.71 -2.65 2.70
C LEU A 184 3.81 -3.26 1.29
N ASP A 185 3.83 -2.43 0.26
CA ASP A 185 3.91 -2.89 -1.13
C ASP A 185 5.24 -3.60 -1.39
N ILE A 186 6.34 -3.06 -0.83
CA ILE A 186 7.68 -3.65 -0.94
C ILE A 186 7.74 -4.97 -0.17
N TYR A 187 7.26 -4.99 1.07
CA TYR A 187 7.29 -6.16 1.93
C TYR A 187 6.51 -7.34 1.33
N ARG A 188 5.28 -7.08 0.85
CA ARG A 188 4.40 -8.11 0.24
C ARG A 188 4.68 -8.39 -1.22
N GLY A 189 5.51 -7.59 -1.87
CA GLY A 189 5.70 -7.58 -3.31
C GLY A 189 6.42 -8.80 -3.90
N GLY A 190 6.94 -9.72 -3.09
CA GLY A 190 7.77 -10.83 -3.57
C GLY A 190 9.15 -10.34 -4.01
N MET A 191 9.60 -10.76 -5.20
CA MET A 191 10.84 -10.27 -5.80
C MET A 191 10.67 -8.84 -6.33
N ILE A 192 11.55 -7.95 -5.93
CA ILE A 192 11.54 -6.55 -6.34
C ILE A 192 12.40 -6.36 -7.59
N VAL A 193 11.79 -5.85 -8.65
CA VAL A 193 12.47 -5.51 -9.90
C VAL A 193 12.53 -4.00 -10.03
N MET A 194 13.72 -3.43 -9.91
CA MET A 194 13.94 -1.99 -9.95
C MET A 194 14.44 -1.54 -11.32
N ASP A 195 13.94 -0.41 -11.77
CA ASP A 195 14.45 0.28 -12.97
C ASP A 195 15.85 0.87 -12.65
N ASP A 196 16.83 0.60 -13.50
CA ASP A 196 18.20 1.12 -13.39
C ASP A 196 18.25 2.66 -13.28
N GLN A 197 17.31 3.35 -13.93
CA GLN A 197 17.20 4.80 -13.86
C GLN A 197 16.88 5.36 -12.45
N ILE A 198 16.50 4.51 -11.48
CA ILE A 198 16.25 4.93 -10.10
C ILE A 198 17.56 5.12 -9.36
N VAL A 199 18.55 4.25 -9.60
CA VAL A 199 19.85 4.28 -8.93
C VAL A 199 20.78 5.31 -9.58
N ASN A 200 20.74 5.42 -10.90
CA ASN A 200 21.55 6.37 -11.68
C ASN A 200 21.03 7.82 -11.65
N LYS A 201 20.06 8.13 -10.79
CA LYS A 201 19.72 9.53 -10.49
C LYS A 201 20.88 10.14 -9.70
N GLU A 202 21.61 11.05 -10.32
CA GLU A 202 22.36 12.09 -9.61
C GLU A 202 21.45 12.69 -8.53
N PRO A 203 21.98 12.94 -7.30
CA PRO A 203 21.17 13.53 -6.23
C PRO A 203 20.55 14.82 -6.75
N ALA A 204 19.22 14.84 -6.85
CA ALA A 204 18.50 16.05 -7.23
C ALA A 204 18.94 17.14 -6.25
N LYS A 205 19.60 18.21 -6.76
CA LYS A 205 19.92 19.42 -6.01
C LYS A 205 18.72 19.76 -5.16
N LYS A 206 18.91 19.82 -3.83
CA LYS A 206 17.90 20.34 -2.90
C LYS A 206 17.44 21.66 -3.47
N ALA A 207 16.19 21.76 -3.85
CA ALA A 207 15.58 23.03 -4.20
C ALA A 207 15.74 23.92 -2.97
N GLU A 208 16.57 24.94 -3.09
CA GLU A 208 16.68 26.00 -2.09
C GLU A 208 15.27 26.56 -1.90
N ALA A 209 14.80 26.53 -0.66
CA ALA A 209 13.57 27.17 -0.28
C ALA A 209 13.67 28.67 -0.63
N PRO A 210 12.64 29.28 -1.24
CA PRO A 210 12.66 30.70 -1.52
C PRO A 210 12.77 31.47 -0.19
N VAL A 211 13.86 32.17 -0.01
CA VAL A 211 14.04 33.13 1.07
C VAL A 211 13.01 34.23 0.90
N THR A 212 11.90 34.16 1.62
CA THR A 212 10.94 35.25 1.74
C THR A 212 11.59 36.37 2.55
N GLY A 213 12.24 37.27 1.83
CA GLY A 213 12.72 38.54 2.36
C GLY A 213 11.54 39.39 2.83
N ALA A 214 11.35 39.45 4.14
CA ALA A 214 10.46 40.42 4.76
C ALA A 214 11.05 41.82 4.57
N LYS A 215 10.57 42.59 3.59
CA LYS A 215 10.75 44.05 3.55
C LYS A 215 9.83 44.66 4.59
N LYS A 216 10.42 45.10 5.72
CA LYS A 216 9.85 46.16 6.53
C LYS A 216 9.89 47.47 5.73
N ALA A 217 8.76 48.10 5.54
CA ALA A 217 8.64 49.51 5.17
C ALA A 217 7.71 50.17 6.15
N LYS A 218 8.31 51.13 6.78
CA LYS A 218 7.86 52.39 7.35
C LYS A 218 6.35 52.61 7.51
#